data_5b2afa031c3e20980ded1979943a3623
#
_entry.id   5b2afa031c3e20980ded1979943a3623
#
_cell.length_a   1.000
_cell.length_b   1.000
_cell.length_c   1.000
_cell.angle_alpha   90.00
_cell.angle_beta   90.00
_cell.angle_gamma   90.00
#
_symmetry.space_group_name_H-M   'P 1'
#
loop_
_entity.id
_entity.type
_entity.pdbx_description
1 polymer ?
#
loop_
_entity_poly.entity_id
_entity_poly.type
_entity_poly.pdbx_seq_one_letter_code
_entity_poly.pdbx_strand_id
1 'polypeptide(L)'
;MEQMTTGRCPKCGHELKIPAELEDFSCMYCGARLTQADLCPQEEQALSADEQAESFAHATSRLGWCITNFHGYQQKILRDTFFQAFETYETGCAPVIQELSRGVPAHRQTELLTQAAQTFLDELERGWKGKGDMEDEKISLAIFFIPMLRKQNLPVSEEFAAIIQKLWVERYPKSPFYLGDYDSISSGFRKKFLGLCFITTAVCQELGKPDDCEELTAFRAFRDGYLRQQPDGEALIREYYNIAPGIVTCINTCSDRHASYARIREQYLAPCYEDLLAGREESCKVRYVQMVRDLEREYLS
;
A
#
# COMPACT_ATOMS: atom_id res chain seq x y z
N MET A 1 20.58 -3.17 26.50
CA MET A 1 20.42 -3.40 25.06
C MET A 1 21.66 -4.17 24.65
N GLU A 2 21.52 -5.41 24.21
CA GLU A 2 22.66 -6.19 23.71
C GLU A 2 23.20 -5.51 22.46
N GLN A 3 24.49 -5.22 22.45
CA GLN A 3 25.17 -4.72 21.26
C GLN A 3 25.26 -5.85 20.24
N MET A 4 24.74 -5.58 19.02
CA MET A 4 24.78 -6.53 17.92
C MET A 4 25.85 -6.10 16.92
N THR A 5 26.68 -7.04 16.47
CA THR A 5 27.60 -6.84 15.34
C THR A 5 26.96 -7.35 14.07
N THR A 6 27.03 -6.58 13.00
CA THR A 6 26.51 -6.95 11.68
C THR A 6 27.65 -7.09 10.68
N GLY A 7 27.64 -8.15 9.88
CA GLY A 7 28.60 -8.37 8.82
C GLY A 7 28.14 -9.46 7.86
N ARG A 8 28.91 -9.72 6.78
CA ARG A 8 28.58 -10.77 5.81
C ARG A 8 29.44 -12.00 6.00
N CYS A 9 28.82 -13.18 5.83
CA CYS A 9 29.54 -14.44 5.81
C CYS A 9 30.49 -14.49 4.59
N PRO A 10 31.80 -14.70 4.78
CA PRO A 10 32.76 -14.74 3.66
C PRO A 10 32.56 -15.94 2.72
N LYS A 11 31.79 -16.97 3.15
CA LYS A 11 31.57 -18.19 2.35
C LYS A 11 30.29 -18.14 1.52
N CYS A 12 29.22 -17.53 2.01
CA CYS A 12 27.92 -17.52 1.31
C CYS A 12 27.35 -16.13 1.05
N GLY A 13 28.02 -15.07 1.53
CA GLY A 13 27.61 -13.68 1.30
C GLY A 13 26.39 -13.22 2.09
N HIS A 14 25.70 -14.09 2.82
CA HIS A 14 24.51 -13.69 3.60
C HIS A 14 24.88 -12.79 4.77
N GLU A 15 24.01 -11.80 5.03
CA GLU A 15 24.13 -10.91 6.18
C GLU A 15 23.84 -11.67 7.48
N LEU A 16 24.69 -11.44 8.48
CA LEU A 16 24.58 -12.02 9.80
C LEU A 16 24.50 -10.90 10.83
N LYS A 17 23.56 -11.03 11.76
CA LYS A 17 23.46 -10.20 12.97
C LYS A 17 23.73 -11.07 14.18
N ILE A 18 24.83 -10.81 14.86
CA ILE A 18 25.29 -11.63 15.98
C ILE A 18 25.52 -10.77 17.21
N PRO A 19 25.28 -11.28 18.42
CA PRO A 19 25.65 -10.58 19.64
C PRO A 19 27.14 -10.25 19.66
N ALA A 20 27.50 -9.01 20.07
CA ALA A 20 28.88 -8.55 20.10
C ALA A 20 29.79 -9.33 21.07
N GLU A 21 29.19 -10.11 21.97
CA GLU A 21 29.89 -10.94 22.96
C GLU A 21 30.25 -12.33 22.42
N LEU A 22 29.73 -12.70 21.22
CA LEU A 22 29.91 -14.04 20.68
C LEU A 22 31.16 -14.10 19.78
N GLU A 23 32.24 -14.67 20.30
CA GLU A 23 33.52 -14.78 19.58
C GLU A 23 33.47 -15.78 18.43
N ASP A 24 32.85 -16.96 18.65
CA ASP A 24 32.74 -18.06 17.69
C ASP A 24 31.29 -18.41 17.39
N PHE A 25 30.90 -18.56 16.14
CA PHE A 25 29.56 -18.94 15.73
C PHE A 25 29.54 -19.71 14.40
N SER A 26 28.39 -20.29 14.08
CA SER A 26 28.16 -20.91 12.77
C SER A 26 27.18 -20.06 11.95
N CYS A 27 27.53 -19.82 10.69
CA CYS A 27 26.63 -19.17 9.76
C CYS A 27 25.31 -19.96 9.65
N MET A 28 24.20 -19.33 9.98
CA MET A 28 22.87 -19.96 9.94
C MET A 28 22.40 -20.35 8.54
N TYR A 29 23.04 -19.83 7.49
CA TYR A 29 22.70 -20.10 6.09
C TYR A 29 23.53 -21.21 5.45
N CYS A 30 24.83 -21.26 5.73
CA CYS A 30 25.71 -22.23 5.09
C CYS A 30 26.46 -23.17 6.06
N GLY A 31 26.25 -23.01 7.37
CA GLY A 31 26.88 -23.83 8.40
C GLY A 31 28.40 -23.59 8.61
N ALA A 32 29.00 -22.62 7.94
CA ALA A 32 30.42 -22.32 8.10
C ALA A 32 30.74 -21.84 9.51
N ARG A 33 31.74 -22.37 10.18
CA ARG A 33 32.27 -21.82 11.43
C ARG A 33 33.04 -20.55 11.13
N LEU A 34 32.71 -19.50 11.89
CA LEU A 34 33.19 -18.14 11.72
C LEU A 34 33.49 -17.53 13.09
N THR A 35 34.43 -16.61 13.09
CA THR A 35 34.63 -15.66 14.20
C THR A 35 34.14 -14.29 13.80
N GLN A 36 34.05 -13.35 14.75
CA GLN A 36 33.70 -11.95 14.41
C GLN A 36 34.70 -11.32 13.43
N ALA A 37 35.98 -11.69 13.55
CA ALA A 37 37.03 -11.20 12.66
C ALA A 37 36.91 -11.74 11.22
N ASP A 38 36.24 -12.88 11.03
CA ASP A 38 35.95 -13.43 9.70
C ASP A 38 34.78 -12.76 8.99
N LEU A 39 33.94 -12.04 9.73
CA LEU A 39 32.87 -11.29 9.09
C LEU A 39 33.50 -10.21 8.21
N CYS A 40 33.21 -10.29 6.93
CA CYS A 40 33.53 -9.17 6.04
C CYS A 40 32.78 -7.93 6.57
N PRO A 41 33.48 -6.86 6.95
CA PRO A 41 32.82 -5.61 7.27
C PRO A 41 31.93 -5.26 6.07
N GLN A 42 30.74 -4.75 6.33
CA GLN A 42 30.01 -4.04 5.30
C GLN A 42 30.71 -2.67 5.10
N GLU A 43 31.92 -2.68 4.59
CA GLU A 43 32.36 -1.58 3.78
C GLU A 43 31.60 -1.77 2.46
N GLU A 44 30.39 -1.21 2.37
CA GLU A 44 29.94 -0.69 1.08
C GLU A 44 31.09 0.23 0.65
N GLN A 45 31.92 -0.26 -0.27
CA GLN A 45 32.89 0.60 -0.93
C GLN A 45 32.08 1.77 -1.45
N ALA A 46 32.28 2.93 -0.85
CA ALA A 46 31.59 4.14 -1.25
C ALA A 46 31.86 4.31 -2.74
N LEU A 47 30.80 4.25 -3.55
CA LEU A 47 30.91 4.40 -4.99
C LEU A 47 31.66 5.69 -5.30
N SER A 48 32.51 5.68 -6.30
CA SER A 48 33.11 6.91 -6.85
C SER A 48 32.01 7.86 -7.34
N ALA A 49 32.31 9.13 -7.50
CA ALA A 49 31.34 10.10 -7.97
C ALA A 49 30.74 9.72 -9.35
N ASP A 50 31.53 9.12 -10.23
CA ASP A 50 31.09 8.67 -11.55
C ASP A 50 30.15 7.46 -11.44
N GLU A 51 30.48 6.46 -10.60
CA GLU A 51 29.62 5.30 -10.32
C GLU A 51 28.31 5.71 -9.66
N GLN A 52 28.33 6.70 -8.75
CA GLN A 52 27.12 7.26 -8.15
C GLN A 52 26.24 7.91 -9.22
N ALA A 53 26.83 8.72 -10.11
CA ALA A 53 26.09 9.38 -11.19
C ALA A 53 25.48 8.36 -12.16
N GLU A 54 26.20 7.30 -12.51
CA GLU A 54 25.69 6.21 -13.35
C GLU A 54 24.52 5.46 -12.68
N SER A 55 24.68 5.04 -11.40
CA SER A 55 23.62 4.41 -10.61
C SER A 55 22.39 5.30 -10.50
N PHE A 56 22.56 6.58 -10.24
CA PHE A 56 21.46 7.55 -10.18
C PHE A 56 20.72 7.66 -11.53
N ALA A 57 21.45 7.82 -12.63
CA ALA A 57 20.86 7.94 -13.95
C ALA A 57 20.11 6.66 -14.36
N HIS A 58 20.71 5.49 -14.13
CA HIS A 58 20.10 4.20 -14.43
C HIS A 58 18.84 3.96 -13.59
N ALA A 59 18.92 4.15 -12.27
CA ALA A 59 17.76 4.00 -11.39
C ALA A 59 16.63 4.96 -11.77
N THR A 60 16.93 6.23 -12.00
CA THR A 60 15.94 7.26 -12.39
C THR A 60 15.21 6.88 -13.67
N SER A 61 15.91 6.36 -14.68
CA SER A 61 15.30 5.91 -15.95
C SER A 61 14.36 4.72 -15.80
N ARG A 62 14.41 4.00 -14.66
CA ARG A 62 13.58 2.82 -14.38
C ARG A 62 12.44 3.08 -13.39
N LEU A 63 12.35 4.27 -12.82
CA LEU A 63 11.27 4.58 -11.86
C LEU A 63 9.89 4.45 -12.50
N GLY A 64 9.69 4.97 -13.71
CA GLY A 64 8.41 4.86 -14.44
C GLY A 64 8.01 3.42 -14.68
N TRP A 65 8.97 2.53 -14.95
CA TRP A 65 8.74 1.12 -15.10
C TRP A 65 8.10 0.48 -13.85
N CYS A 66 8.43 0.96 -12.65
CA CYS A 66 7.83 0.47 -11.41
C CYS A 66 6.30 0.69 -11.34
N ILE A 67 5.76 1.58 -12.14
CA ILE A 67 4.30 1.77 -12.25
C ILE A 67 3.78 1.09 -13.53
N THR A 68 4.37 1.42 -14.67
CA THR A 68 3.84 0.98 -15.97
C THR A 68 3.91 -0.53 -16.20
N ASN A 69 4.90 -1.22 -15.62
CA ASN A 69 5.01 -2.69 -15.71
C ASN A 69 3.99 -3.41 -14.82
N PHE A 70 3.37 -2.72 -13.89
CA PHE A 70 2.37 -3.23 -12.97
C PHE A 70 0.98 -2.62 -13.24
N HIS A 71 0.72 -2.21 -14.47
CA HIS A 71 -0.59 -1.73 -14.90
C HIS A 71 -1.68 -2.75 -14.58
N GLY A 72 -2.81 -2.27 -14.03
CA GLY A 72 -3.90 -3.13 -13.58
C GLY A 72 -3.73 -3.74 -12.18
N TYR A 73 -2.67 -3.37 -11.44
CA TYR A 73 -2.49 -3.84 -10.06
C TYR A 73 -3.55 -3.31 -9.09
N GLN A 74 -4.28 -2.24 -9.42
CA GLN A 74 -5.45 -1.81 -8.65
C GLN A 74 -6.47 -2.95 -8.51
N GLN A 75 -6.63 -3.81 -9.52
CA GLN A 75 -7.49 -5.00 -9.47
C GLN A 75 -6.97 -6.11 -8.53
N LYS A 76 -5.75 -5.99 -8.03
CA LYS A 76 -5.14 -6.89 -7.05
C LYS A 76 -5.29 -6.39 -5.61
N ILE A 77 -5.88 -5.21 -5.39
CA ILE A 77 -6.15 -4.65 -4.07
C ILE A 77 -7.38 -5.33 -3.45
N LEU A 78 -7.38 -6.64 -3.50
CA LEU A 78 -8.38 -7.52 -2.92
C LEU A 78 -7.73 -8.34 -1.79
N ARG A 79 -8.54 -8.74 -0.82
CA ARG A 79 -8.06 -9.50 0.33
C ARG A 79 -7.25 -10.75 -0.05
N ASP A 80 -7.74 -11.50 -1.03
CA ASP A 80 -7.15 -12.78 -1.41
C ASP A 80 -5.88 -12.63 -2.27
N THR A 81 -5.67 -11.46 -2.87
CA THR A 81 -4.59 -11.24 -3.83
C THR A 81 -3.56 -10.21 -3.41
N PHE A 82 -3.90 -9.29 -2.50
CA PHE A 82 -3.05 -8.15 -2.14
C PHE A 82 -1.65 -8.55 -1.69
N PHE A 83 -1.54 -9.53 -0.77
CA PHE A 83 -0.23 -9.90 -0.20
C PHE A 83 0.72 -10.46 -1.25
N GLN A 84 0.23 -11.36 -2.11
CA GLN A 84 1.04 -11.90 -3.20
C GLN A 84 1.40 -10.84 -4.24
N ALA A 85 0.45 -9.97 -4.57
CA ALA A 85 0.69 -8.87 -5.50
C ALA A 85 1.75 -7.90 -4.95
N PHE A 86 1.67 -7.55 -3.66
CA PHE A 86 2.65 -6.67 -3.03
C PHE A 86 4.04 -7.29 -2.98
N GLU A 87 4.16 -8.57 -2.63
CA GLU A 87 5.43 -9.31 -2.64
C GLU A 87 6.07 -9.35 -4.04
N THR A 88 5.26 -9.64 -5.06
CA THR A 88 5.72 -9.61 -6.46
C THR A 88 6.18 -8.21 -6.87
N TYR A 89 5.42 -7.19 -6.49
CA TYR A 89 5.74 -5.79 -6.75
C TYR A 89 7.07 -5.39 -6.08
N GLU A 90 7.21 -5.68 -4.79
CA GLU A 90 8.42 -5.39 -4.01
C GLU A 90 9.65 -6.08 -4.60
N THR A 91 9.54 -7.36 -4.94
CA THR A 91 10.63 -8.11 -5.56
C THR A 91 11.12 -7.47 -6.88
N GLY A 92 10.19 -6.94 -7.67
CA GLY A 92 10.53 -6.28 -8.94
C GLY A 92 11.11 -4.88 -8.77
N CYS A 93 10.56 -4.09 -7.85
CA CYS A 93 10.83 -2.64 -7.77
C CYS A 93 11.87 -2.26 -6.70
N ALA A 94 12.03 -3.03 -5.62
CA ALA A 94 12.99 -2.72 -4.57
C ALA A 94 14.44 -2.56 -5.08
N PRO A 95 14.94 -3.38 -6.05
CA PRO A 95 16.27 -3.19 -6.60
C PRO A 95 16.50 -1.82 -7.24
N VAL A 96 15.46 -1.22 -7.86
CA VAL A 96 15.55 0.12 -8.45
C VAL A 96 15.76 1.18 -7.36
N ILE A 97 15.06 1.04 -6.24
CA ILE A 97 15.19 1.98 -5.12
C ILE A 97 16.53 1.81 -4.40
N GLN A 98 17.01 0.58 -4.26
CA GLN A 98 18.34 0.30 -3.69
C GLN A 98 19.46 0.91 -4.56
N GLU A 99 19.32 0.82 -5.87
CA GLU A 99 20.25 1.44 -6.81
C GLU A 99 20.17 2.97 -6.76
N LEU A 100 18.97 3.56 -6.69
CA LEU A 100 18.77 4.98 -6.48
C LEU A 100 19.46 5.46 -5.19
N SER A 101 19.27 4.74 -4.09
CA SER A 101 19.88 5.07 -2.80
C SER A 101 21.41 5.07 -2.87
N ARG A 102 22.01 4.14 -3.59
CA ARG A 102 23.48 4.09 -3.79
C ARG A 102 23.98 5.24 -4.66
N GLY A 103 23.17 5.67 -5.64
CA GLY A 103 23.51 6.77 -6.56
C GLY A 103 23.30 8.17 -5.99
N VAL A 104 22.69 8.29 -4.78
CA VAL A 104 22.37 9.58 -4.16
C VAL A 104 23.27 9.87 -2.96
N PRO A 105 24.33 10.69 -3.11
CA PRO A 105 25.19 11.09 -1.99
C PRO A 105 24.43 12.02 -1.04
N ALA A 106 24.68 11.88 0.27
CA ALA A 106 23.96 12.59 1.33
C ALA A 106 23.97 14.14 1.16
N HIS A 107 25.08 14.71 0.69
CA HIS A 107 25.22 16.18 0.52
C HIS A 107 24.42 16.76 -0.65
N ARG A 108 23.87 15.89 -1.55
CA ARG A 108 23.01 16.30 -2.69
C ARG A 108 21.64 15.61 -2.66
N GLN A 109 21.28 14.98 -1.54
CA GLN A 109 20.12 14.09 -1.47
C GLN A 109 18.83 14.78 -1.92
N THR A 110 18.45 15.90 -1.31
CA THR A 110 17.21 16.62 -1.67
C THR A 110 17.18 17.07 -3.12
N GLU A 111 18.32 17.56 -3.65
CA GLU A 111 18.43 18.01 -5.05
C GLU A 111 18.16 16.85 -6.01
N LEU A 112 18.90 15.75 -5.85
CA LEU A 112 18.82 14.61 -6.76
C LEU A 112 17.49 13.86 -6.63
N LEU A 113 16.96 13.70 -5.42
CA LEU A 113 15.64 13.10 -5.22
C LEU A 113 14.53 13.96 -5.83
N THR A 114 14.64 15.28 -5.78
CA THR A 114 13.68 16.19 -6.45
C THR A 114 13.75 16.00 -7.96
N GLN A 115 14.95 15.95 -8.54
CA GLN A 115 15.15 15.69 -9.96
C GLN A 115 14.57 14.33 -10.38
N ALA A 116 14.87 13.27 -9.62
CA ALA A 116 14.35 11.93 -9.90
C ALA A 116 12.82 11.89 -9.82
N ALA A 117 12.21 12.53 -8.82
CA ALA A 117 10.75 12.59 -8.66
C ALA A 117 10.08 13.37 -9.82
N GLN A 118 10.68 14.49 -10.26
CA GLN A 118 10.18 15.24 -11.41
C GLN A 118 10.21 14.40 -12.67
N THR A 119 11.36 13.77 -12.97
CA THR A 119 11.53 12.89 -14.13
C THR A 119 10.54 11.73 -14.10
N PHE A 120 10.37 11.11 -12.94
CA PHE A 120 9.41 10.02 -12.72
C PHE A 120 7.97 10.44 -13.02
N LEU A 121 7.51 11.55 -12.45
CA LEU A 121 6.15 12.03 -12.69
C LEU A 121 5.94 12.48 -14.13
N ASP A 122 6.93 13.13 -14.75
CA ASP A 122 6.87 13.55 -16.16
C ASP A 122 6.81 12.35 -17.12
N GLU A 123 7.42 11.23 -16.74
CA GLU A 123 7.35 9.97 -17.49
C GLU A 123 5.95 9.35 -17.41
N LEU A 124 5.35 9.30 -16.22
CA LEU A 124 3.99 8.82 -16.04
C LEU A 124 2.99 9.65 -16.85
N GLU A 125 3.06 10.98 -16.70
CA GLU A 125 2.17 11.92 -17.42
C GLU A 125 2.20 11.74 -18.95
N ARG A 126 3.37 11.48 -19.52
CA ARG A 126 3.51 11.22 -20.95
C ARG A 126 2.81 9.95 -21.43
N GLY A 127 2.60 8.99 -20.53
CA GLY A 127 1.90 7.74 -20.80
C GLY A 127 0.37 7.87 -20.79
N TRP A 128 -0.19 8.89 -20.15
CA TRP A 128 -1.64 9.01 -19.96
C TRP A 128 -2.39 9.39 -21.23
N LYS A 129 -3.47 8.66 -21.48
CA LYS A 129 -4.44 8.94 -22.55
C LYS A 129 -5.67 9.68 -22.03
N GLY A 130 -5.87 9.69 -20.70
CA GLY A 130 -7.02 10.31 -20.06
C GLY A 130 -6.95 10.33 -18.55
N LYS A 131 -8.00 10.86 -17.93
CA LYS A 131 -8.10 10.97 -16.47
C LYS A 131 -8.11 9.60 -15.77
N GLY A 132 -8.63 8.56 -16.42
CA GLY A 132 -8.64 7.19 -15.87
C GLY A 132 -7.22 6.70 -15.61
N ASP A 133 -6.32 6.82 -16.58
CA ASP A 133 -4.93 6.38 -16.44
C ASP A 133 -4.22 7.06 -15.25
N MET A 134 -4.47 8.36 -15.07
CA MET A 134 -3.94 9.12 -13.93
C MET A 134 -4.44 8.57 -12.58
N GLU A 135 -5.73 8.26 -12.46
CA GLU A 135 -6.31 7.73 -11.22
C GLU A 135 -5.79 6.32 -10.93
N ASP A 136 -5.67 5.47 -11.95
CA ASP A 136 -5.14 4.10 -11.81
C ASP A 136 -3.68 4.10 -11.37
N GLU A 137 -2.84 4.95 -11.97
CA GLU A 137 -1.44 5.09 -11.60
C GLU A 137 -1.28 5.73 -10.22
N LYS A 138 -2.15 6.69 -9.86
CA LYS A 138 -2.19 7.24 -8.50
C LYS A 138 -2.46 6.15 -7.46
N ILE A 139 -3.42 5.26 -7.71
CA ILE A 139 -3.72 4.15 -6.82
C ILE A 139 -2.51 3.22 -6.70
N SER A 140 -1.88 2.87 -7.83
CA SER A 140 -0.67 2.05 -7.85
C SER A 140 0.49 2.72 -7.10
N LEU A 141 0.68 4.01 -7.30
CA LEU A 141 1.68 4.82 -6.59
C LEU A 141 1.44 4.81 -5.08
N ALA A 142 0.20 5.07 -4.65
CA ALA A 142 -0.14 5.23 -3.23
C ALA A 142 -0.22 3.90 -2.45
N ILE A 143 -0.64 2.81 -3.10
CA ILE A 143 -0.88 1.51 -2.42
C ILE A 143 0.30 0.54 -2.57
N PHE A 144 1.08 0.64 -3.64
CA PHE A 144 2.22 -0.25 -3.88
C PHE A 144 3.57 0.46 -3.81
N PHE A 145 3.79 1.51 -4.62
CA PHE A 145 5.11 2.14 -4.74
C PHE A 145 5.56 2.83 -3.44
N ILE A 146 4.76 3.73 -2.92
CA ILE A 146 5.10 4.48 -1.68
C ILE A 146 5.25 3.55 -0.47
N PRO A 147 4.35 2.60 -0.19
CA PRO A 147 4.53 1.67 0.92
C PRO A 147 5.75 0.74 0.75
N MET A 148 6.05 0.31 -0.48
CA MET A 148 7.25 -0.47 -0.78
C MET A 148 8.51 0.36 -0.56
N LEU A 149 8.57 1.59 -1.10
CA LEU A 149 9.68 2.52 -0.93
C LEU A 149 9.99 2.76 0.57
N ARG A 150 8.97 3.05 1.37
CA ARG A 150 9.12 3.28 2.81
C ARG A 150 9.53 2.01 3.57
N LYS A 151 9.00 0.86 3.17
CA LYS A 151 9.34 -0.45 3.76
C LYS A 151 10.82 -0.82 3.57
N GLN A 152 11.48 -0.35 2.50
CA GLN A 152 12.92 -0.58 2.29
C GLN A 152 13.79 0.07 3.37
N ASN A 153 13.29 1.09 4.05
CA ASN A 153 13.98 1.80 5.15
C ASN A 153 15.41 2.24 4.79
N LEU A 154 15.61 2.68 3.54
CA LEU A 154 16.87 3.22 3.03
C LEU A 154 16.99 4.71 3.38
N PRO A 155 18.22 5.29 3.38
CA PRO A 155 18.43 6.71 3.67
C PRO A 155 17.56 7.67 2.84
N VAL A 156 17.23 7.28 1.60
CA VAL A 156 16.41 8.07 0.67
C VAL A 156 14.90 7.85 0.83
N SER A 157 14.45 6.79 1.50
CA SER A 157 13.06 6.30 1.41
C SER A 157 12.02 7.32 1.84
N GLU A 158 12.13 7.88 3.03
CA GLU A 158 11.12 8.82 3.56
C GLU A 158 11.13 10.15 2.83
N GLU A 159 12.32 10.70 2.54
CA GLU A 159 12.43 11.97 1.83
C GLU A 159 11.92 11.85 0.38
N PHE A 160 12.26 10.76 -0.31
CA PHE A 160 11.78 10.54 -1.68
C PHE A 160 10.26 10.37 -1.73
N ALA A 161 9.68 9.62 -0.81
CA ALA A 161 8.22 9.48 -0.69
C ALA A 161 7.54 10.85 -0.46
N ALA A 162 8.09 11.67 0.43
CA ALA A 162 7.56 13.01 0.72
C ALA A 162 7.67 13.96 -0.48
N ILE A 163 8.78 13.92 -1.22
CA ILE A 163 8.98 14.74 -2.43
C ILE A 163 8.00 14.35 -3.52
N ILE A 164 7.82 13.06 -3.79
CA ILE A 164 6.85 12.56 -4.79
C ILE A 164 5.44 13.02 -4.41
N GLN A 165 5.02 12.83 -3.17
CA GLN A 165 3.69 13.22 -2.70
C GLN A 165 3.48 14.74 -2.81
N LYS A 166 4.46 15.54 -2.44
CA LYS A 166 4.41 16.99 -2.55
C LYS A 166 4.24 17.43 -4.01
N LEU A 167 5.08 16.94 -4.91
CA LEU A 167 5.02 17.28 -6.33
C LEU A 167 3.70 16.82 -6.97
N TRP A 168 3.19 15.66 -6.57
CA TRP A 168 1.89 15.17 -7.02
C TRP A 168 0.76 16.13 -6.61
N VAL A 169 0.69 16.53 -5.35
CA VAL A 169 -0.36 17.43 -4.84
C VAL A 169 -0.25 18.82 -5.49
N GLU A 170 0.96 19.31 -5.76
CA GLU A 170 1.17 20.58 -6.48
C GLU A 170 0.63 20.51 -7.92
N ARG A 171 0.83 19.38 -8.62
CA ARG A 171 0.33 19.16 -9.99
C ARG A 171 -1.18 18.85 -10.02
N TYR A 172 -1.66 18.07 -9.08
CA TYR A 172 -3.04 17.53 -9.04
C TYR A 172 -3.75 17.80 -7.71
N PRO A 173 -4.01 19.08 -7.36
CA PRO A 173 -4.59 19.42 -6.04
C PRO A 173 -6.01 18.87 -5.82
N LYS A 174 -6.71 18.49 -6.89
CA LYS A 174 -8.04 17.86 -6.82
C LYS A 174 -8.02 16.34 -6.78
N SER A 175 -6.85 15.73 -6.89
CA SER A 175 -6.66 14.29 -6.84
C SER A 175 -5.46 13.93 -5.96
N PRO A 176 -5.50 14.26 -4.65
CA PRO A 176 -4.39 13.98 -3.74
C PRO A 176 -4.28 12.49 -3.45
N PHE A 177 -3.11 12.09 -2.98
CA PHE A 177 -2.92 10.86 -2.22
C PHE A 177 -2.14 11.13 -0.92
N TYR A 178 -2.21 10.22 0.03
CA TYR A 178 -1.57 10.34 1.33
C TYR A 178 -0.50 9.25 1.50
N LEU A 179 0.56 9.59 2.23
CA LEU A 179 1.66 8.65 2.49
C LEU A 179 1.19 7.51 3.39
N GLY A 180 0.91 6.37 2.80
CA GLY A 180 0.65 5.13 3.49
C GLY A 180 1.94 4.40 3.87
N ASP A 181 1.87 3.52 4.86
CA ASP A 181 2.89 2.52 5.14
C ASP A 181 2.32 1.10 4.96
N TYR A 182 3.22 0.15 4.72
CA TYR A 182 2.82 -1.23 4.45
C TYR A 182 2.04 -1.86 5.61
N ASP A 183 2.43 -1.59 6.86
CA ASP A 183 1.79 -2.23 8.02
C ASP A 183 0.36 -1.73 8.20
N SER A 184 0.14 -0.43 8.10
CA SER A 184 -1.19 0.19 8.15
C SER A 184 -2.10 -0.36 7.04
N ILE A 185 -1.63 -0.38 5.78
CA ILE A 185 -2.38 -0.89 4.64
C ILE A 185 -2.66 -2.39 4.82
N SER A 186 -1.64 -3.20 5.08
CA SER A 186 -1.77 -4.65 5.20
C SER A 186 -2.68 -5.07 6.36
N SER A 187 -2.71 -4.29 7.46
CA SER A 187 -3.58 -4.55 8.59
C SER A 187 -5.07 -4.55 8.22
N GLY A 188 -5.47 -3.72 7.26
CA GLY A 188 -6.83 -3.68 6.72
C GLY A 188 -7.26 -5.01 6.11
N PHE A 189 -6.34 -5.69 5.42
CA PHE A 189 -6.60 -6.99 4.77
C PHE A 189 -6.49 -8.18 5.73
N ARG A 190 -5.76 -8.05 6.87
CA ARG A 190 -5.60 -9.11 7.88
C ARG A 190 -6.75 -9.20 8.88
N LYS A 191 -7.61 -8.18 8.99
CA LYS A 191 -8.72 -8.16 9.95
C LYS A 191 -9.62 -9.38 9.77
N LYS A 192 -9.85 -10.15 10.85
CA LYS A 192 -10.74 -11.32 10.83
C LYS A 192 -12.19 -10.89 10.65
N PHE A 193 -12.98 -11.74 9.96
CA PHE A 193 -14.33 -11.48 9.48
C PHE A 193 -15.42 -11.36 10.54
N LEU A 194 -15.16 -11.64 11.79
CA LEU A 194 -16.21 -11.76 12.80
C LEU A 194 -16.97 -10.44 12.98
N GLY A 195 -18.06 -10.30 12.22
CA GLY A 195 -19.04 -9.25 12.42
C GLY A 195 -18.76 -7.90 11.78
N LEU A 196 -17.68 -7.71 10.99
CA LEU A 196 -17.33 -6.42 10.42
C LEU A 196 -18.15 -6.09 9.15
N CYS A 197 -18.71 -4.89 9.10
CA CYS A 197 -19.25 -4.28 7.88
C CYS A 197 -18.25 -3.21 7.43
N PHE A 198 -17.18 -3.59 6.71
CA PHE A 198 -16.00 -2.74 6.43
C PHE A 198 -16.36 -1.31 6.00
N ILE A 199 -17.14 -1.16 4.91
CA ILE A 199 -17.51 0.16 4.37
C ILE A 199 -18.40 0.91 5.37
N THR A 200 -19.45 0.27 5.91
CA THR A 200 -20.36 0.88 6.87
C THR A 200 -19.62 1.26 8.16
N THR A 201 -18.71 0.41 8.64
CA THR A 201 -17.87 0.70 9.81
C THR A 201 -16.98 1.92 9.54
N ALA A 202 -16.33 1.98 8.38
CA ALA A 202 -15.47 3.11 8.03
C ALA A 202 -16.26 4.43 7.95
N VAL A 203 -17.46 4.41 7.35
CA VAL A 203 -18.35 5.57 7.32
C VAL A 203 -18.79 6.00 8.72
N CYS A 204 -19.19 5.06 9.59
CA CYS A 204 -19.59 5.37 10.95
C CYS A 204 -18.42 5.93 11.78
N GLN A 205 -17.23 5.37 11.64
CA GLN A 205 -16.03 5.87 12.32
C GLN A 205 -15.65 7.28 11.87
N GLU A 206 -15.75 7.58 10.56
CA GLU A 206 -15.50 8.92 10.03
C GLU A 206 -16.49 9.97 10.61
N LEU A 207 -17.71 9.54 10.92
CA LEU A 207 -18.73 10.37 11.57
C LEU A 207 -18.61 10.40 13.11
N GLY A 208 -17.57 9.81 13.69
CA GLY A 208 -17.38 9.73 15.13
C GLY A 208 -18.39 8.84 15.85
N LYS A 209 -19.10 7.94 15.14
CA LYS A 209 -20.07 7.02 15.74
C LYS A 209 -19.36 5.81 16.36
N PRO A 210 -19.81 5.30 17.51
CA PRO A 210 -19.27 4.11 18.12
C PRO A 210 -19.59 2.84 17.31
N ASP A 211 -18.84 1.77 17.53
CA ASP A 211 -18.97 0.48 16.80
C ASP A 211 -20.28 -0.27 17.11
N ASP A 212 -20.96 0.10 18.16
CA ASP A 212 -22.30 -0.39 18.58
C ASP A 212 -23.44 0.55 18.24
N CYS A 213 -23.24 1.55 17.38
CA CYS A 213 -24.32 2.46 16.99
C CYS A 213 -25.48 1.70 16.30
N GLU A 214 -26.70 2.27 16.39
CA GLU A 214 -27.91 1.68 15.86
C GLU A 214 -27.81 1.33 14.36
N GLU A 215 -27.20 2.20 13.59
CA GLU A 215 -27.00 2.02 12.14
C GLU A 215 -26.14 0.77 11.87
N LEU A 216 -24.96 0.62 12.50
CA LEU A 216 -24.10 -0.54 12.36
C LEU A 216 -24.77 -1.81 12.85
N THR A 217 -25.50 -1.75 13.95
CA THR A 217 -26.25 -2.88 14.50
C THR A 217 -27.32 -3.36 13.53
N ALA A 218 -28.06 -2.44 12.90
CA ALA A 218 -29.07 -2.77 11.89
C ALA A 218 -28.45 -3.46 10.64
N PHE A 219 -27.33 -2.94 10.11
CA PHE A 219 -26.66 -3.57 8.97
C PHE A 219 -26.05 -4.94 9.30
N ARG A 220 -25.56 -5.14 10.52
CA ARG A 220 -25.09 -6.45 10.98
C ARG A 220 -26.24 -7.45 11.10
N ALA A 221 -27.38 -7.02 11.67
CA ALA A 221 -28.58 -7.85 11.77
C ALA A 221 -29.13 -8.21 10.37
N PHE A 222 -29.19 -7.26 9.46
CA PHE A 222 -29.58 -7.49 8.05
C PHE A 222 -28.66 -8.52 7.37
N ARG A 223 -27.36 -8.37 7.48
CA ARG A 223 -26.39 -9.33 6.89
C ARG A 223 -26.57 -10.75 7.48
N ASP A 224 -26.62 -10.86 8.80
CA ASP A 224 -26.60 -12.14 9.50
C ASP A 224 -27.98 -12.83 9.50
N GLY A 225 -29.05 -12.05 9.53
CA GLY A 225 -30.43 -12.51 9.48
C GLY A 225 -30.94 -12.71 8.05
N TYR A 226 -31.25 -11.62 7.37
CA TYR A 226 -31.92 -11.66 6.07
C TYR A 226 -30.99 -12.09 4.92
N LEU A 227 -29.85 -11.39 4.72
CA LEU A 227 -29.01 -11.58 3.54
C LEU A 227 -28.44 -13.00 3.50
N ARG A 228 -27.95 -13.53 4.61
CA ARG A 228 -27.39 -14.88 4.68
C ARG A 228 -28.38 -15.98 4.31
N GLN A 229 -29.68 -15.75 4.48
CA GLN A 229 -30.73 -16.71 4.18
C GLN A 229 -31.15 -16.69 2.69
N GLN A 230 -30.68 -15.69 1.91
CA GLN A 230 -30.95 -15.62 0.50
C GLN A 230 -30.15 -16.68 -0.27
N PRO A 231 -30.66 -17.20 -1.41
CA PRO A 231 -29.96 -18.20 -2.22
C PRO A 231 -28.55 -17.78 -2.66
N ASP A 232 -28.33 -16.49 -2.89
CA ASP A 232 -27.06 -15.87 -3.30
C ASP A 232 -26.30 -15.21 -2.14
N GLY A 233 -26.88 -15.22 -0.91
CA GLY A 233 -26.42 -14.41 0.21
C GLY A 233 -24.99 -14.71 0.65
N GLU A 234 -24.64 -15.99 0.83
CA GLU A 234 -23.28 -16.40 1.22
C GLU A 234 -22.23 -16.02 0.15
N ALA A 235 -22.59 -16.06 -1.13
CA ALA A 235 -21.71 -15.65 -2.23
C ALA A 235 -21.48 -14.14 -2.19
N LEU A 236 -22.53 -13.33 -2.02
CA LEU A 236 -22.45 -11.88 -1.92
C LEU A 236 -21.65 -11.44 -0.68
N ILE A 237 -21.85 -12.09 0.46
CA ILE A 237 -21.09 -11.81 1.69
C ILE A 237 -19.60 -12.10 1.49
N ARG A 238 -19.25 -13.24 0.89
CA ARG A 238 -17.86 -13.61 0.61
C ARG A 238 -17.19 -12.62 -0.33
N GLU A 239 -17.87 -12.25 -1.39
CA GLU A 239 -17.40 -11.27 -2.37
C GLU A 239 -17.17 -9.91 -1.71
N TYR A 240 -18.14 -9.43 -0.93
CA TYR A 240 -18.00 -8.20 -0.15
C TYR A 240 -16.75 -8.21 0.73
N TYR A 241 -16.50 -9.29 1.44
CA TYR A 241 -15.33 -9.40 2.32
C TYR A 241 -14.00 -9.45 1.57
N ASN A 242 -14.00 -9.84 0.31
CA ASN A 242 -12.82 -9.79 -0.54
C ASN A 242 -12.54 -8.36 -1.06
N ILE A 243 -13.58 -7.65 -1.45
CA ILE A 243 -13.51 -6.34 -2.11
C ILE A 243 -13.40 -5.17 -1.11
N ALA A 244 -14.23 -5.17 -0.09
CA ALA A 244 -14.42 -4.01 0.80
C ALA A 244 -13.16 -3.51 1.51
N PRO A 245 -12.20 -4.35 1.96
CA PRO A 245 -10.93 -3.87 2.50
C PRO A 245 -10.14 -3.03 1.51
N GLY A 246 -10.13 -3.42 0.23
CA GLY A 246 -9.46 -2.68 -0.84
C GLY A 246 -10.10 -1.32 -1.08
N ILE A 247 -11.43 -1.25 -1.19
CA ILE A 247 -12.18 0.01 -1.33
C ILE A 247 -11.85 0.96 -0.18
N VAL A 248 -11.94 0.51 1.06
CA VAL A 248 -11.64 1.32 2.26
C VAL A 248 -10.19 1.82 2.24
N THR A 249 -9.25 0.95 1.83
CA THR A 249 -7.84 1.32 1.70
C THR A 249 -7.64 2.42 0.65
N CYS A 250 -8.24 2.27 -0.53
CA CYS A 250 -8.16 3.29 -1.59
C CYS A 250 -8.77 4.62 -1.14
N ILE A 251 -9.95 4.61 -0.50
CA ILE A 251 -10.57 5.84 0.03
C ILE A 251 -9.63 6.52 1.02
N ASN A 252 -9.06 5.78 1.96
CA ASN A 252 -8.21 6.34 3.02
C ASN A 252 -6.87 6.87 2.50
N THR A 253 -6.38 6.37 1.37
CA THR A 253 -5.04 6.67 0.87
C THR A 253 -5.06 7.56 -0.38
N CYS A 254 -6.09 7.46 -1.21
CA CYS A 254 -6.11 8.05 -2.55
C CYS A 254 -7.18 9.11 -2.78
N SER A 255 -7.96 9.50 -1.78
CA SER A 255 -9.04 10.47 -1.95
C SER A 255 -9.23 11.38 -0.73
N ASP A 256 -10.04 12.43 -0.90
CA ASP A 256 -10.58 13.14 0.24
C ASP A 256 -11.53 12.19 0.99
N ARG A 257 -11.00 11.60 2.04
CA ARG A 257 -11.67 10.59 2.85
C ARG A 257 -12.98 11.09 3.39
N HIS A 258 -13.00 12.31 3.91
CA HIS A 258 -14.20 12.90 4.50
C HIS A 258 -15.32 13.09 3.48
N ALA A 259 -15.00 13.68 2.32
CA ALA A 259 -15.95 13.88 1.24
C ALA A 259 -16.44 12.53 0.67
N SER A 260 -15.55 11.56 0.52
CA SER A 260 -15.89 10.22 -0.02
C SER A 260 -16.84 9.47 0.91
N TYR A 261 -16.57 9.43 2.21
CA TYR A 261 -17.45 8.75 3.16
C TYR A 261 -18.78 9.49 3.36
N ALA A 262 -18.80 10.84 3.32
CA ALA A 262 -20.04 11.62 3.35
C ALA A 262 -20.93 11.28 2.13
N ARG A 263 -20.35 11.22 0.93
CA ARG A 263 -21.04 10.81 -0.30
C ARG A 263 -21.60 9.39 -0.21
N ILE A 264 -20.79 8.42 0.23
CA ILE A 264 -21.23 7.02 0.38
C ILE A 264 -22.40 6.93 1.36
N ARG A 265 -22.33 7.65 2.46
CA ARG A 265 -23.43 7.69 3.42
C ARG A 265 -24.71 8.25 2.79
N GLU A 266 -24.63 9.40 2.17
CA GLU A 266 -25.79 10.11 1.63
C GLU A 266 -26.43 9.34 0.47
N GLN A 267 -25.62 8.85 -0.47
CA GLN A 267 -26.14 8.22 -1.67
C GLN A 267 -26.62 6.78 -1.45
N TYR A 268 -26.01 6.05 -0.53
CA TYR A 268 -26.25 4.62 -0.39
C TYR A 268 -26.68 4.19 1.01
N LEU A 269 -25.88 4.49 2.05
CA LEU A 269 -26.13 3.90 3.36
C LEU A 269 -27.35 4.47 4.07
N ALA A 270 -27.61 5.77 3.98
CA ALA A 270 -28.79 6.37 4.59
C ALA A 270 -30.10 5.82 3.97
N PRO A 271 -30.26 5.75 2.62
CA PRO A 271 -31.43 5.09 2.02
C PRO A 271 -31.53 3.59 2.37
N CYS A 272 -30.42 2.86 2.46
CA CYS A 272 -30.42 1.47 2.91
C CYS A 272 -30.92 1.35 4.36
N TYR A 273 -30.46 2.24 5.24
CA TYR A 273 -30.87 2.23 6.64
C TYR A 273 -32.37 2.55 6.80
N GLU A 274 -32.90 3.50 6.04
CA GLU A 274 -34.34 3.80 5.98
C GLU A 274 -35.15 2.58 5.48
N ASP A 275 -34.63 1.83 4.50
CA ASP A 275 -35.25 0.60 4.04
C ASP A 275 -35.29 -0.47 5.15
N LEU A 276 -34.21 -0.62 5.92
CA LEU A 276 -34.17 -1.55 7.06
C LEU A 276 -35.17 -1.18 8.16
N LEU A 277 -35.25 0.11 8.53
CA LEU A 277 -36.21 0.58 9.53
C LEU A 277 -37.67 0.37 9.10
N ALA A 278 -37.93 0.38 7.79
CA ALA A 278 -39.23 0.15 7.21
C ALA A 278 -39.55 -1.32 6.89
N GLY A 279 -38.65 -2.26 7.22
CA GLY A 279 -38.79 -3.69 6.91
C GLY A 279 -38.70 -4.03 5.42
N ARG A 280 -38.07 -3.18 4.61
CA ARG A 280 -37.88 -3.38 3.17
C ARG A 280 -36.50 -3.98 2.88
N GLU A 281 -36.23 -5.16 3.42
CA GLU A 281 -34.92 -5.82 3.36
C GLU A 281 -34.44 -6.11 1.95
N GLU A 282 -35.35 -6.46 1.01
CA GLU A 282 -34.99 -6.71 -0.40
C GLU A 282 -34.54 -5.39 -1.09
N SER A 283 -35.19 -4.27 -0.81
CA SER A 283 -34.76 -2.96 -1.33
C SER A 283 -33.36 -2.59 -0.82
N CYS A 284 -33.12 -2.82 0.46
CA CYS A 284 -31.80 -2.64 1.07
C CYS A 284 -30.74 -3.52 0.39
N LYS A 285 -31.04 -4.82 0.15
CA LYS A 285 -30.13 -5.75 -0.55
C LYS A 285 -29.73 -5.20 -1.92
N VAL A 286 -30.70 -4.82 -2.75
CA VAL A 286 -30.45 -4.27 -4.09
C VAL A 286 -29.56 -3.04 -4.04
N ARG A 287 -29.85 -2.07 -3.16
CA ARG A 287 -29.07 -0.83 -3.02
C ARG A 287 -27.65 -1.09 -2.50
N TYR A 288 -27.53 -1.98 -1.50
CA TYR A 288 -26.24 -2.27 -0.90
C TYR A 288 -25.31 -2.99 -1.88
N VAL A 289 -25.84 -3.96 -2.64
CA VAL A 289 -25.10 -4.63 -3.71
C VAL A 289 -24.67 -3.63 -4.79
N GLN A 290 -25.58 -2.74 -5.20
CA GLN A 290 -25.26 -1.69 -6.18
C GLN A 290 -24.15 -0.77 -5.67
N MET A 291 -24.20 -0.35 -4.41
CA MET A 291 -23.13 0.44 -3.77
C MET A 291 -21.76 -0.26 -3.90
N VAL A 292 -21.70 -1.53 -3.53
CA VAL A 292 -20.44 -2.28 -3.58
C VAL A 292 -19.89 -2.34 -5.00
N ARG A 293 -20.76 -2.58 -6.01
CA ARG A 293 -20.37 -2.63 -7.42
C ARG A 293 -19.90 -1.28 -7.97
N ASP A 294 -20.56 -0.20 -7.54
CA ASP A 294 -20.19 1.15 -7.97
C ASP A 294 -18.83 1.55 -7.38
N LEU A 295 -18.61 1.25 -6.09
CA LEU A 295 -17.34 1.53 -5.43
C LEU A 295 -16.20 0.63 -5.93
N GLU A 296 -16.47 -0.64 -6.26
CA GLU A 296 -15.50 -1.53 -6.89
C GLU A 296 -15.02 -0.95 -8.22
N ARG A 297 -15.96 -0.51 -9.07
CA ARG A 297 -15.61 0.12 -10.35
C ARG A 297 -14.87 1.44 -10.19
N GLU A 298 -15.19 2.21 -9.16
CA GLU A 298 -14.55 3.51 -8.90
C GLU A 298 -13.12 3.35 -8.40
N TYR A 299 -12.85 2.34 -7.55
CA TYR A 299 -11.57 2.25 -6.81
C TYR A 299 -10.70 1.07 -7.20
N LEU A 300 -11.23 0.01 -7.84
CA LEU A 300 -10.50 -1.23 -8.08
C LEU A 300 -10.53 -1.72 -9.55
N SER A 301 -11.11 -0.91 -10.47
CA SER A 301 -11.21 -1.32 -11.89
C SER A 301 -10.31 -0.53 -12.79
#